data_40475591fbfd00a32a806746e672567a
#
_entry.id   40475591fbfd00a32a806746e672567a
#
_cell.length_a   1.000
_cell.length_b   1.000
_cell.length_c   1.000
_cell.angle_alpha   90.00
_cell.angle_beta   90.00
_cell.angle_gamma   90.00
#
_symmetry.space_group_name_H-M   'P 1'
#
loop_
_entity.id
_entity.type
_entity.pdbx_description
1 polymer ?
#
loop_
_entity_poly.entity_id
_entity_poly.type
_entity_poly.pdbx_seq_one_letter_code
_entity_poly.pdbx_strand_id
1 'polypeptide(L)'
;MITSFPELIPVFTEYEALVKQADTAFSRVASMYSECIACKSGCSDCCHATFDLSLVEAMYLNAQFRKTFDFGPQRSAILERASETDRHLTRLKRDYFRQLRDAKAAGPSPDVATEATSDALQHILDSVSRVRIRCPLLDENDQCALYDSRPITCRLYGIPSVIAGQTHVCGKTGFNPGQSYPTIKLDKIQDRLDQLSQDIRDAVHSRFTELHTVYVPVSMALLTNYDNAYLGIGPAPRDA
;
A
#
# COMPACT_ATOMS: atom_id res chain seq x y z
N MET A 1 1.60 12.80 -16.52
CA MET A 1 1.07 13.10 -15.18
C MET A 1 2.14 13.68 -14.25
N ILE A 2 3.32 13.09 -14.06
CA ILE A 2 4.44 13.79 -13.37
C ILE A 2 4.78 15.09 -14.13
N THR A 3 4.67 15.09 -15.47
CA THR A 3 4.84 16.26 -16.32
C THR A 3 3.73 17.31 -16.17
N SER A 4 2.57 16.95 -15.59
CA SER A 4 1.45 17.90 -15.38
C SER A 4 1.59 18.71 -14.09
N PHE A 5 2.47 18.27 -13.18
CA PHE A 5 2.75 18.92 -11.89
C PHE A 5 4.27 19.00 -11.70
N PRO A 6 4.97 19.96 -12.34
CA PRO A 6 6.42 20.11 -12.24
C PRO A 6 6.90 20.31 -10.79
N GLU A 7 6.07 20.90 -9.95
CA GLU A 7 6.31 21.14 -8.52
C GLU A 7 6.47 19.84 -7.72
N LEU A 8 5.98 18.71 -8.23
CA LEU A 8 6.10 17.40 -7.58
C LEU A 8 7.39 16.63 -7.97
N ILE A 9 8.16 17.12 -8.95
CA ILE A 9 9.40 16.47 -9.38
C ILE A 9 10.38 16.26 -8.20
N PRO A 10 10.63 17.25 -7.32
CA PRO A 10 11.52 17.06 -6.17
C PRO A 10 11.02 15.96 -5.22
N VAL A 11 9.71 15.93 -4.93
CA VAL A 11 9.10 14.93 -4.04
C VAL A 11 9.26 13.51 -4.60
N PHE A 12 9.01 13.33 -5.89
CA PHE A 12 9.20 12.03 -6.52
C PHE A 12 10.68 11.62 -6.63
N THR A 13 11.59 12.58 -6.77
CA THR A 13 13.03 12.30 -6.73
C THR A 13 13.45 11.76 -5.35
N GLU A 14 12.93 12.34 -4.27
CA GLU A 14 13.17 11.83 -2.92
C GLU A 14 12.51 10.48 -2.67
N TYR A 15 11.31 10.25 -3.19
CA TYR A 15 10.67 8.94 -3.14
C TYR A 15 11.52 7.88 -3.87
N GLU A 16 12.05 8.18 -5.05
CA GLU A 16 12.96 7.28 -5.78
C GLU A 16 14.26 7.01 -5.01
N ALA A 17 14.76 7.99 -4.27
CA ALA A 17 15.91 7.78 -3.38
C ALA A 17 15.56 6.83 -2.22
N LEU A 18 14.37 6.94 -1.64
CA LEU A 18 13.86 6.02 -0.61
C LEU A 18 13.68 4.60 -1.18
N VAL A 19 13.18 4.47 -2.40
CA VAL A 19 13.07 3.18 -3.12
C VAL A 19 14.45 2.53 -3.26
N LYS A 20 15.48 3.28 -3.68
CA LYS A 20 16.87 2.77 -3.79
C LYS A 20 17.43 2.32 -2.43
N GLN A 21 17.11 3.02 -1.36
CA GLN A 21 17.49 2.60 -0.01
C GLN A 21 16.82 1.28 0.39
N ALA A 22 15.54 1.12 0.07
CA ALA A 22 14.82 -0.14 0.30
C ALA A 22 15.42 -1.31 -0.50
N ASP A 23 15.73 -1.12 -1.79
CA ASP A 23 16.38 -2.13 -2.62
C ASP A 23 17.79 -2.50 -2.09
N THR A 24 18.55 -1.51 -1.63
CA THR A 24 19.87 -1.73 -1.00
C THR A 24 19.74 -2.54 0.29
N ALA A 25 18.76 -2.21 1.13
CA ALA A 25 18.49 -2.94 2.36
C ALA A 25 18.09 -4.39 2.09
N PHE A 26 17.19 -4.62 1.12
CA PHE A 26 16.82 -5.96 0.67
C PHE A 26 18.04 -6.74 0.18
N SER A 27 18.83 -6.17 -0.72
CA SER A 27 20.02 -6.80 -1.31
C SER A 27 21.05 -7.18 -0.25
N ARG A 28 21.23 -6.34 0.77
CA ARG A 28 22.13 -6.61 1.90
C ARG A 28 21.66 -7.82 2.71
N VAL A 29 20.39 -7.90 3.07
CA VAL A 29 19.85 -9.05 3.79
C VAL A 29 19.91 -10.31 2.93
N ALA A 30 19.54 -10.20 1.65
CA ALA A 30 19.57 -11.32 0.71
C ALA A 30 20.97 -11.88 0.48
N SER A 31 22.02 -11.03 0.48
CA SER A 31 23.41 -11.49 0.37
C SER A 31 23.92 -12.20 1.62
N MET A 32 23.44 -11.80 2.80
CA MET A 32 23.85 -12.39 4.08
C MET A 32 23.10 -13.70 4.42
N TYR A 33 21.89 -13.86 3.91
CA TYR A 33 20.95 -14.96 4.21
C TYR A 33 20.29 -15.49 2.95
N SER A 34 21.08 -15.77 1.92
CA SER A 34 20.59 -16.18 0.61
C SER A 34 19.74 -17.46 0.65
N GLU A 35 20.05 -18.37 1.56
CA GLU A 35 19.31 -19.61 1.80
C GLU A 35 17.92 -19.37 2.40
N CYS A 36 17.72 -18.23 3.07
CA CYS A 36 16.42 -17.85 3.64
C CYS A 36 15.51 -17.14 2.62
N ILE A 37 16.07 -16.62 1.53
CA ILE A 37 15.32 -15.82 0.57
C ILE A 37 14.58 -16.71 -0.44
N ALA A 38 13.25 -16.64 -0.44
CA ALA A 38 12.41 -17.34 -1.41
C ALA A 38 12.05 -16.48 -2.64
N CYS A 39 12.41 -15.20 -2.64
CA CYS A 39 12.10 -14.28 -3.73
C CYS A 39 12.90 -14.61 -4.99
N LYS A 40 12.18 -15.06 -6.04
CA LYS A 40 12.73 -15.38 -7.37
C LYS A 40 11.70 -15.06 -8.44
N SER A 41 12.09 -15.12 -9.71
CA SER A 41 11.13 -15.01 -10.82
C SER A 41 9.98 -15.99 -10.65
N GLY A 42 8.74 -15.53 -10.82
CA GLY A 42 7.51 -16.31 -10.59
C GLY A 42 7.07 -16.42 -9.12
N CYS A 43 7.80 -15.80 -8.17
CA CYS A 43 7.27 -15.66 -6.81
C CYS A 43 6.30 -14.48 -6.78
N SER A 44 5.03 -14.77 -6.49
CA SER A 44 3.94 -13.79 -6.47
C SER A 44 3.31 -13.59 -5.08
N ASP A 45 3.98 -14.03 -4.00
CA ASP A 45 3.38 -14.03 -2.67
C ASP A 45 2.99 -12.61 -2.20
N CYS A 46 3.87 -11.62 -2.36
CA CYS A 46 3.57 -10.21 -2.07
C CYS A 46 2.41 -9.66 -2.93
N CYS A 47 2.18 -10.21 -4.12
CA CYS A 47 1.08 -9.82 -5.01
C CYS A 47 -0.29 -10.36 -4.57
N HIS A 48 -0.36 -11.11 -3.48
CA HIS A 48 -1.61 -11.55 -2.85
C HIS A 48 -1.80 -10.92 -1.47
N ALA A 49 -0.83 -10.19 -0.96
CA ALA A 49 -0.95 -9.44 0.28
C ALA A 49 -1.81 -8.19 0.07
N THR A 50 -2.70 -7.90 1.01
CA THR A 50 -3.47 -6.66 1.01
C THR A 50 -2.75 -5.63 1.85
N PHE A 51 -2.46 -4.47 1.27
CA PHE A 51 -1.91 -3.30 1.94
C PHE A 51 -2.33 -2.05 1.18
N ASP A 52 -2.40 -0.94 1.88
CA ASP A 52 -2.72 0.35 1.29
C ASP A 52 -1.42 1.14 1.05
N LEU A 53 -1.42 1.95 0.01
CA LEU A 53 -0.34 2.83 -0.41
C LEU A 53 -0.57 4.22 0.14
N SER A 54 0.49 4.88 0.59
CA SER A 54 0.49 6.31 0.88
C SER A 54 0.20 7.12 -0.40
N LEU A 55 -0.18 8.38 -0.25
CA LEU A 55 -0.47 9.25 -1.39
C LEU A 55 0.71 9.32 -2.38
N VAL A 56 1.94 9.46 -1.87
CA VAL A 56 3.13 9.55 -2.74
C VAL A 56 3.34 8.27 -3.54
N GLU A 57 3.20 7.09 -2.91
CA GLU A 57 3.32 5.80 -3.60
C GLU A 57 2.22 5.60 -4.63
N ALA A 58 0.98 5.93 -4.26
CA ALA A 58 -0.18 5.77 -5.14
C ALA A 58 -0.07 6.66 -6.39
N MET A 59 0.32 7.91 -6.23
CA MET A 59 0.55 8.83 -7.35
C MET A 59 1.73 8.41 -8.23
N TYR A 60 2.84 7.97 -7.61
CA TYR A 60 4.00 7.49 -8.36
C TYR A 60 3.65 6.23 -9.17
N LEU A 61 3.01 5.24 -8.54
CA LEU A 61 2.58 4.01 -9.21
C LEU A 61 1.64 4.31 -10.39
N ASN A 62 0.65 5.20 -10.19
CA ASN A 62 -0.26 5.62 -11.26
C ASN A 62 0.47 6.30 -12.41
N ALA A 63 1.44 7.16 -12.11
CA ALA A 63 2.24 7.84 -13.11
C ALA A 63 3.06 6.84 -13.95
N GLN A 64 3.71 5.88 -13.29
CA GLN A 64 4.47 4.83 -13.98
C GLN A 64 3.53 3.89 -14.79
N PHE A 65 2.36 3.56 -14.25
CA PHE A 65 1.35 2.81 -14.98
C PHE A 65 0.92 3.51 -16.27
N ARG A 66 0.61 4.80 -16.21
CA ARG A 66 0.22 5.59 -17.38
C ARG A 66 1.33 5.79 -18.39
N LYS A 67 2.59 5.83 -17.91
CA LYS A 67 3.77 5.91 -18.78
C LYS A 67 4.05 4.59 -19.51
N THR A 68 3.91 3.46 -18.82
CA THR A 68 4.20 2.13 -19.35
C THR A 68 3.07 1.62 -20.24
N PHE A 69 1.83 1.89 -19.84
CA PHE A 69 0.61 1.47 -20.53
C PHE A 69 -0.21 2.70 -20.91
N ASP A 70 0.20 3.40 -21.96
CA ASP A 70 -0.47 4.63 -22.38
C ASP A 70 -1.89 4.34 -22.87
N PHE A 71 -2.05 3.35 -23.76
CA PHE A 71 -3.34 2.87 -24.25
C PHE A 71 -3.27 1.39 -24.66
N GLY A 72 -4.42 0.83 -25.07
CA GLY A 72 -4.47 -0.50 -25.66
C GLY A 72 -4.97 -1.62 -24.74
N PRO A 73 -4.97 -2.88 -25.23
CA PRO A 73 -5.62 -4.00 -24.55
C PRO A 73 -5.03 -4.32 -23.19
N GLN A 74 -3.71 -4.22 -23.04
CA GLN A 74 -3.03 -4.49 -21.76
C GLN A 74 -3.46 -3.51 -20.67
N ARG A 75 -3.51 -2.21 -21.02
CA ARG A 75 -4.04 -1.19 -20.11
C ARG A 75 -5.46 -1.51 -19.68
N SER A 76 -6.34 -1.80 -20.64
CA SER A 76 -7.76 -2.12 -20.37
C SER A 76 -7.89 -3.33 -19.47
N ALA A 77 -7.16 -4.41 -19.73
CA ALA A 77 -7.17 -5.62 -18.92
C ALA A 77 -6.70 -5.37 -17.47
N ILE A 78 -5.65 -4.53 -17.27
CA ILE A 78 -5.19 -4.18 -15.92
C ILE A 78 -6.25 -3.34 -15.19
N LEU A 79 -6.87 -2.36 -15.86
CA LEU A 79 -7.90 -1.52 -15.25
C LEU A 79 -9.18 -2.31 -14.93
N GLU A 80 -9.53 -3.30 -15.74
CA GLU A 80 -10.64 -4.21 -15.47
C GLU A 80 -10.38 -5.04 -14.21
N ARG A 81 -9.21 -5.68 -14.11
CA ARG A 81 -8.78 -6.38 -12.89
C ARG A 81 -8.74 -5.46 -11.67
N ALA A 82 -8.26 -4.22 -11.84
CA ALA A 82 -8.25 -3.23 -10.77
C ALA A 82 -9.68 -2.90 -10.30
N SER A 83 -10.61 -2.72 -11.22
CA SER A 83 -12.03 -2.47 -10.90
C SER A 83 -12.69 -3.64 -10.18
N GLU A 84 -12.38 -4.88 -10.58
CA GLU A 84 -12.88 -6.08 -9.90
C GLU A 84 -12.30 -6.22 -8.49
N THR A 85 -10.98 -6.02 -8.34
CA THR A 85 -10.28 -6.04 -7.05
C THR A 85 -10.86 -4.98 -6.11
N ASP A 86 -11.07 -3.77 -6.60
CA ASP A 86 -11.62 -2.67 -5.81
C ASP A 86 -13.05 -2.96 -5.31
N ARG A 87 -13.90 -3.47 -6.19
CA ARG A 87 -15.26 -3.92 -5.81
C ARG A 87 -15.22 -5.02 -4.76
N HIS A 88 -14.27 -5.95 -4.84
CA HIS A 88 -14.09 -7.01 -3.85
C HIS A 88 -13.66 -6.43 -2.51
N LEU A 89 -12.62 -5.58 -2.48
CA LEU A 89 -12.15 -4.90 -1.27
C LEU A 89 -13.24 -4.06 -0.61
N THR A 90 -14.01 -3.32 -1.41
CA THR A 90 -15.12 -2.50 -0.92
C THR A 90 -16.21 -3.34 -0.24
N ARG A 91 -16.54 -4.51 -0.80
CA ARG A 91 -17.50 -5.44 -0.17
C ARG A 91 -16.95 -5.96 1.15
N LEU A 92 -15.71 -6.41 1.18
CA LEU A 92 -15.05 -6.90 2.39
C LEU A 92 -15.02 -5.82 3.48
N LYS A 93 -14.56 -4.61 3.16
CA LYS A 93 -14.55 -3.47 4.11
C LYS A 93 -15.95 -3.18 4.64
N ARG A 94 -16.98 -3.16 3.78
CA ARG A 94 -18.38 -2.93 4.19
C ARG A 94 -18.92 -4.01 5.10
N ASP A 95 -18.70 -5.28 4.77
CA ASP A 95 -19.18 -6.42 5.58
C ASP A 95 -18.49 -6.43 6.94
N TYR A 96 -17.22 -6.08 6.97
CA TYR A 96 -16.42 -5.87 8.14
C TYR A 96 -16.93 -4.73 9.06
N PHE A 97 -17.16 -3.54 8.48
CA PHE A 97 -17.75 -2.43 9.26
C PHE A 97 -19.13 -2.77 9.81
N ARG A 98 -19.92 -3.61 9.09
CA ARG A 98 -21.19 -4.10 9.58
C ARG A 98 -20.98 -4.99 10.80
N GLN A 99 -20.08 -5.96 10.75
CA GLN A 99 -19.74 -6.85 11.88
C GLN A 99 -19.27 -6.06 13.09
N LEU A 100 -18.40 -5.05 12.89
CA LEU A 100 -17.95 -4.16 13.97
C LEU A 100 -19.11 -3.40 14.62
N ARG A 101 -19.99 -2.83 13.81
CA ARG A 101 -21.16 -2.09 14.31
C ARG A 101 -22.08 -3.02 15.10
N ASP A 102 -22.34 -4.20 14.56
CA ASP A 102 -23.25 -5.18 15.19
C ASP A 102 -22.64 -5.73 16.48
N ALA A 103 -21.32 -5.98 16.53
CA ALA A 103 -20.60 -6.36 17.74
C ALA A 103 -20.64 -5.24 18.82
N LYS A 104 -20.50 -3.97 18.42
CA LYS A 104 -20.65 -2.82 19.35
C LYS A 104 -22.07 -2.67 19.86
N ALA A 105 -23.09 -2.98 19.06
CA ALA A 105 -24.50 -2.89 19.45
C ALA A 105 -24.93 -4.05 20.36
N ALA A 106 -24.28 -5.20 20.29
CA ALA A 106 -24.57 -6.39 21.10
C ALA A 106 -23.81 -6.43 22.46
N GLY A 107 -22.94 -5.46 22.72
CA GLY A 107 -22.11 -5.39 23.94
C GLY A 107 -22.91 -5.08 25.19
N PRO A 108 -22.48 -5.57 26.37
CA PRO A 108 -23.10 -5.23 27.65
C PRO A 108 -22.86 -3.76 28.00
N SER A 109 -23.67 -3.27 28.97
CA SER A 109 -23.70 -1.91 29.54
C SER A 109 -22.34 -1.19 29.62
N PRO A 110 -22.30 0.15 29.60
CA PRO A 110 -21.08 0.98 29.41
C PRO A 110 -19.90 0.70 30.35
N ASP A 111 -20.11 0.04 31.47
CA ASP A 111 -19.08 -0.19 32.49
C ASP A 111 -18.23 -1.47 32.30
N VAL A 112 -18.57 -2.36 31.34
CA VAL A 112 -17.83 -3.62 31.04
C VAL A 112 -17.31 -3.67 29.61
N ALA A 113 -17.50 -2.60 28.83
CA ALA A 113 -17.38 -2.58 27.38
C ALA A 113 -15.94 -2.51 26.83
N THR A 114 -14.90 -2.33 27.67
CA THR A 114 -13.56 -1.98 27.14
C THR A 114 -12.76 -3.18 26.65
N GLU A 115 -12.77 -4.31 27.33
CA GLU A 115 -11.93 -5.48 26.94
C GLU A 115 -12.58 -6.32 25.83
N ALA A 116 -13.85 -6.70 25.99
CA ALA A 116 -14.54 -7.52 24.98
C ALA A 116 -14.68 -6.82 23.62
N THR A 117 -14.79 -5.48 23.60
CA THR A 117 -14.82 -4.69 22.36
C THR A 117 -13.43 -4.60 21.73
N SER A 118 -12.38 -4.55 22.55
CA SER A 118 -10.97 -4.57 22.07
C SER A 118 -10.64 -5.91 21.42
N ASP A 119 -11.01 -7.03 22.04
CA ASP A 119 -10.74 -8.38 21.50
C ASP A 119 -11.51 -8.64 20.20
N ALA A 120 -12.79 -8.25 20.13
CA ALA A 120 -13.56 -8.35 18.91
C ALA A 120 -12.95 -7.50 17.79
N LEU A 121 -12.52 -6.28 18.08
CA LEU A 121 -11.83 -5.40 17.14
C LEU A 121 -10.52 -6.02 16.67
N GLN A 122 -9.72 -6.57 17.59
CA GLN A 122 -8.45 -7.23 17.25
C GLN A 122 -8.68 -8.46 16.36
N HIS A 123 -9.63 -9.34 16.71
CA HIS A 123 -10.01 -10.49 15.87
C HIS A 123 -10.42 -10.09 14.46
N ILE A 124 -11.11 -9.00 14.34
CA ILE A 124 -11.55 -8.48 13.05
C ILE A 124 -10.37 -7.93 12.26
N LEU A 125 -9.48 -7.14 12.89
CA LEU A 125 -8.24 -6.65 12.27
C LEU A 125 -7.36 -7.83 11.80
N ASP A 126 -7.22 -8.85 12.63
CA ASP A 126 -6.47 -10.06 12.29
C ASP A 126 -7.10 -10.83 11.11
N SER A 127 -8.42 -10.88 11.04
CA SER A 127 -9.11 -11.55 9.92
C SER A 127 -8.89 -10.81 8.60
N VAL A 128 -8.90 -9.47 8.61
CA VAL A 128 -8.64 -8.65 7.39
C VAL A 128 -7.18 -8.73 6.98
N SER A 129 -6.25 -8.72 7.91
CA SER A 129 -4.81 -8.84 7.60
C SER A 129 -4.44 -10.17 6.92
N ARG A 130 -5.28 -11.21 7.10
CA ARG A 130 -5.11 -12.53 6.46
C ARG A 130 -5.80 -12.66 5.11
N VAL A 131 -6.58 -11.66 4.69
CA VAL A 131 -7.23 -11.69 3.38
C VAL A 131 -6.18 -11.64 2.28
N ARG A 132 -6.25 -12.60 1.38
CA ARG A 132 -5.34 -12.72 0.23
C ARG A 132 -6.11 -12.37 -1.04
N ILE A 133 -5.74 -11.27 -1.69
CA ILE A 133 -6.38 -10.78 -2.92
C ILE A 133 -5.31 -10.60 -3.98
N ARG A 134 -5.55 -11.15 -5.17
CA ARG A 134 -4.62 -11.02 -6.29
C ARG A 134 -4.49 -9.55 -6.71
N CYS A 135 -3.25 -9.08 -6.79
CA CYS A 135 -2.93 -7.73 -7.25
C CYS A 135 -3.33 -7.58 -8.74
N PRO A 136 -3.97 -6.47 -9.13
CA PRO A 136 -4.35 -6.23 -10.52
C PRO A 136 -3.16 -6.11 -11.49
N LEU A 137 -1.95 -5.82 -10.97
CA LEU A 137 -0.72 -5.76 -11.74
C LEU A 137 -0.07 -7.12 -11.98
N LEU A 138 -0.56 -8.19 -11.34
CA LEU A 138 -0.05 -9.54 -11.56
C LEU A 138 -0.64 -10.10 -12.85
N ASP A 139 0.23 -10.50 -13.79
CA ASP A 139 -0.16 -11.09 -15.05
C ASP A 139 -0.45 -12.61 -14.94
N GLU A 140 -0.77 -13.25 -16.04
CA GLU A 140 -1.11 -14.67 -16.11
C GLU A 140 0.10 -15.60 -15.83
N ASN A 141 1.31 -15.07 -15.96
CA ASN A 141 2.57 -15.77 -15.69
C ASN A 141 3.11 -15.52 -14.28
N ASP A 142 2.27 -14.98 -13.38
CA ASP A 142 2.64 -14.57 -12.03
C ASP A 142 3.79 -13.54 -11.98
N GLN A 143 3.84 -12.66 -12.98
CA GLN A 143 4.80 -11.56 -13.05
C GLN A 143 4.12 -10.22 -12.83
N CYS A 144 4.80 -9.33 -12.10
CA CYS A 144 4.29 -7.98 -11.88
C CYS A 144 4.51 -7.12 -13.13
N ALA A 145 3.45 -6.59 -13.71
CA ALA A 145 3.49 -5.73 -14.91
C ALA A 145 4.27 -4.41 -14.69
N LEU A 146 4.46 -3.99 -13.43
CA LEU A 146 5.23 -2.81 -13.03
C LEU A 146 6.33 -3.17 -12.02
N TYR A 147 7.08 -4.26 -12.29
CA TYR A 147 8.06 -4.80 -11.34
C TYR A 147 9.05 -3.75 -10.82
N ASP A 148 9.60 -2.93 -11.71
CA ASP A 148 10.61 -1.92 -11.34
C ASP A 148 10.02 -0.71 -10.60
N SER A 149 8.71 -0.51 -10.72
CA SER A 149 7.96 0.58 -10.06
C SER A 149 7.15 0.10 -8.87
N ARG A 150 7.45 -1.08 -8.32
CA ARG A 150 6.75 -1.64 -7.16
C ARG A 150 6.85 -0.70 -5.95
N PRO A 151 5.76 -0.60 -5.16
CA PRO A 151 5.78 0.06 -3.86
C PRO A 151 6.83 -0.53 -2.91
N ILE A 152 7.24 0.23 -1.90
CA ILE A 152 8.30 -0.18 -0.97
C ILE A 152 7.93 -1.45 -0.20
N THR A 153 6.67 -1.60 0.20
CA THR A 153 6.18 -2.82 0.86
C THR A 153 6.43 -4.07 0.00
N CYS A 154 6.18 -4.01 -1.33
CA CYS A 154 6.46 -5.13 -2.23
C CYS A 154 7.95 -5.47 -2.31
N ARG A 155 8.82 -4.45 -2.23
CA ARG A 155 10.29 -4.61 -2.32
C ARG A 155 10.87 -5.29 -1.10
N LEU A 156 10.31 -5.00 0.07
CA LEU A 156 10.81 -5.48 1.36
C LEU A 156 10.09 -6.73 1.88
N TYR A 157 9.04 -7.20 1.18
CA TYR A 157 8.15 -8.27 1.66
C TYR A 157 8.86 -9.59 1.99
N GLY A 158 9.94 -9.92 1.29
CA GLY A 158 10.68 -11.18 1.43
C GLY A 158 11.73 -11.20 2.55
N ILE A 159 11.91 -10.13 3.31
CA ILE A 159 12.89 -10.03 4.40
C ILE A 159 12.21 -9.67 5.72
N PRO A 160 12.85 -9.96 6.88
CA PRO A 160 12.29 -9.64 8.18
C PRO A 160 12.03 -8.14 8.34
N SER A 161 10.83 -7.80 8.82
CA SER A 161 10.42 -6.43 9.08
C SER A 161 9.71 -6.31 10.43
N VAL A 162 9.70 -5.10 11.00
CA VAL A 162 8.95 -4.77 12.23
C VAL A 162 7.97 -3.66 11.92
N ILE A 163 6.72 -3.86 12.34
CA ILE A 163 5.63 -2.88 12.30
C ILE A 163 5.00 -2.87 13.69
N ALA A 164 4.86 -1.69 14.30
CA ALA A 164 4.28 -1.53 15.64
C ALA A 164 4.88 -2.49 16.69
N GLY A 165 6.20 -2.72 16.62
CA GLY A 165 6.91 -3.63 17.51
C GLY A 165 6.74 -5.12 17.23
N GLN A 166 5.95 -5.51 16.24
CA GLN A 166 5.75 -6.92 15.85
C GLN A 166 6.59 -7.27 14.62
N THR A 167 7.25 -8.43 14.68
CA THR A 167 8.07 -8.95 13.56
C THR A 167 7.19 -9.66 12.54
N HIS A 168 7.39 -9.31 11.28
CA HIS A 168 6.74 -9.92 10.14
C HIS A 168 7.78 -10.51 9.19
N VAL A 169 7.50 -11.68 8.65
CA VAL A 169 8.26 -12.34 7.59
C VAL A 169 7.30 -12.96 6.59
N CYS A 170 7.71 -13.05 5.33
CA CYS A 170 6.96 -13.80 4.32
C CYS A 170 6.94 -15.30 4.69
N GLY A 171 5.76 -15.92 4.66
CA GLY A 171 5.60 -17.34 5.00
C GLY A 171 6.31 -18.33 4.08
N LYS A 172 6.87 -17.86 2.96
CA LYS A 172 7.68 -18.68 2.02
C LYS A 172 9.18 -18.61 2.29
N THR A 173 9.62 -17.71 3.18
CA THR A 173 11.06 -17.54 3.48
C THR A 173 11.54 -18.52 4.54
N GLY A 174 12.87 -18.78 4.56
CA GLY A 174 13.52 -19.66 5.53
C GLY A 174 13.96 -18.97 6.83
N PHE A 175 13.44 -17.77 7.13
CA PHE A 175 13.74 -17.09 8.40
C PHE A 175 13.00 -17.75 9.56
N ASN A 176 13.75 -18.28 10.52
CA ASN A 176 13.20 -19.02 11.65
C ASN A 176 12.78 -18.10 12.80
N PRO A 177 11.59 -18.29 13.39
CA PRO A 177 11.20 -17.58 14.61
C PRO A 177 12.23 -17.79 15.74
N GLY A 178 12.51 -16.74 16.51
CA GLY A 178 13.43 -16.80 17.65
C GLY A 178 14.90 -16.63 17.29
N GLN A 179 15.28 -16.60 16.02
CA GLN A 179 16.62 -16.24 15.60
C GLN A 179 16.71 -14.74 15.34
N SER A 180 17.90 -14.17 15.60
CA SER A 180 18.15 -12.73 15.36
C SER A 180 18.59 -12.50 13.92
N TYR A 181 17.85 -11.69 13.19
CA TYR A 181 18.15 -11.27 11.83
C TYR A 181 18.16 -9.75 11.70
N PRO A 182 18.91 -9.17 10.75
CA PRO A 182 18.74 -7.79 10.36
C PRO A 182 17.29 -7.53 9.95
N THR A 183 16.64 -6.58 10.60
CA THR A 183 15.20 -6.36 10.47
C THR A 183 14.94 -4.93 10.04
N ILE A 184 14.06 -4.74 9.08
CA ILE A 184 13.63 -3.42 8.59
C ILE A 184 12.55 -2.85 9.51
N LYS A 185 12.77 -1.63 10.00
CA LYS A 185 11.76 -0.87 10.75
C LYS A 185 10.82 -0.17 9.77
N LEU A 186 9.70 -0.82 9.43
CA LEU A 186 8.75 -0.28 8.47
C LEU A 186 8.07 1.00 8.97
N ASP A 187 7.91 1.17 10.28
CA ASP A 187 7.36 2.40 10.86
C ASP A 187 8.17 3.64 10.41
N LYS A 188 9.52 3.55 10.38
CA LYS A 188 10.37 4.65 9.91
C LYS A 188 10.25 4.94 8.42
N ILE A 189 9.97 3.91 7.63
CA ILE A 189 9.70 4.06 6.20
C ILE A 189 8.34 4.72 6.04
N GLN A 190 7.36 4.29 6.81
CA GLN A 190 6.03 4.88 6.81
C GLN A 190 6.06 6.36 7.18
N ASP A 191 6.76 6.74 8.26
CA ASP A 191 6.95 8.15 8.65
C ASP A 191 7.51 8.98 7.48
N ARG A 192 8.46 8.41 6.71
CA ARG A 192 9.03 9.12 5.56
C ARG A 192 8.06 9.22 4.39
N LEU A 193 7.26 8.18 4.12
CA LEU A 193 6.21 8.20 3.10
C LEU A 193 5.11 9.20 3.45
N ASP A 194 4.75 9.31 4.72
CA ASP A 194 3.78 10.29 5.22
C ASP A 194 4.31 11.72 5.05
N GLN A 195 5.59 11.93 5.36
CA GLN A 195 6.23 13.23 5.12
C GLN A 195 6.22 13.60 3.62
N LEU A 196 6.59 12.67 2.73
CA LEU A 196 6.55 12.92 1.29
C LEU A 196 5.13 13.16 0.78
N SER A 197 4.13 12.50 1.39
CA SER A 197 2.71 12.75 1.08
C SER A 197 2.28 14.16 1.54
N GLN A 198 2.80 14.63 2.68
CA GLN A 198 2.61 15.99 3.14
C GLN A 198 3.29 17.01 2.21
N ASP A 199 4.51 16.72 1.76
CA ASP A 199 5.25 17.55 0.82
C ASP A 199 4.49 17.69 -0.52
N ILE A 200 3.78 16.63 -0.98
CA ILE A 200 2.85 16.73 -2.13
C ILE A 200 1.76 17.76 -1.86
N ARG A 201 1.03 17.62 -0.72
CA ARG A 201 -0.05 18.54 -0.35
C ARG A 201 0.42 20.00 -0.36
N ASP A 202 1.60 20.22 0.21
CA ASP A 202 2.16 21.57 0.37
C ASP A 202 2.65 22.12 -0.97
N ALA A 203 3.33 21.31 -1.79
CA ALA A 203 3.83 21.72 -3.10
C ALA A 203 2.69 22.12 -4.07
N VAL A 204 1.56 21.41 -4.03
CA VAL A 204 0.40 21.75 -4.88
C VAL A 204 -0.52 22.79 -4.25
N HIS A 205 -0.22 23.29 -3.05
CA HIS A 205 -1.07 24.21 -2.30
C HIS A 205 -2.52 23.69 -2.20
N SER A 206 -2.66 22.42 -1.79
CA SER A 206 -3.97 21.78 -1.70
C SER A 206 -4.86 22.47 -0.67
N ARG A 207 -6.14 22.71 -1.03
CA ARG A 207 -7.17 23.13 -0.07
C ARG A 207 -7.60 22.00 0.88
N PHE A 208 -7.26 20.74 0.58
CA PHE A 208 -7.57 19.61 1.43
C PHE A 208 -6.46 19.39 2.46
N THR A 209 -6.71 19.85 3.69
CA THR A 209 -5.74 19.78 4.79
C THR A 209 -5.26 18.36 5.09
N GLU A 210 -6.16 17.38 4.94
CA GLU A 210 -5.91 15.96 5.23
C GLU A 210 -5.53 15.13 3.99
N LEU A 211 -5.20 15.77 2.85
CA LEU A 211 -4.84 15.04 1.62
C LEU A 211 -3.71 14.05 1.84
N HIS A 212 -2.75 14.40 2.68
CA HIS A 212 -1.57 13.57 2.99
C HIS A 212 -1.88 12.30 3.77
N THR A 213 -3.03 12.24 4.45
CA THR A 213 -3.47 11.06 5.23
C THR A 213 -4.20 10.02 4.38
N VAL A 214 -4.28 10.25 3.07
CA VAL A 214 -4.97 9.32 2.16
C VAL A 214 -4.13 8.08 1.93
N TYR A 215 -4.72 6.94 2.23
CA TYR A 215 -4.21 5.61 1.94
C TYR A 215 -5.18 4.87 1.03
N VAL A 216 -4.66 4.27 -0.04
CA VAL A 216 -5.48 3.57 -1.03
C VAL A 216 -4.87 2.24 -1.44
N PRO A 217 -5.67 1.19 -1.69
CA PRO A 217 -5.15 -0.05 -2.26
C PRO A 217 -4.60 0.17 -3.68
N VAL A 218 -3.75 -0.76 -4.13
CA VAL A 218 -3.16 -0.72 -5.48
C VAL A 218 -4.24 -0.56 -6.56
N SER A 219 -5.41 -1.19 -6.39
CA SER A 219 -6.55 -1.05 -7.32
C SER A 219 -6.98 0.41 -7.48
N MET A 220 -7.23 1.09 -6.38
CA MET A 220 -7.61 2.51 -6.39
C MET A 220 -6.50 3.41 -6.91
N ALA A 221 -5.23 3.12 -6.57
CA ALA A 221 -4.09 3.87 -7.09
C ALA A 221 -4.06 3.87 -8.64
N LEU A 222 -4.42 2.74 -9.27
CA LEU A 222 -4.47 2.62 -10.74
C LEU A 222 -5.70 3.30 -11.36
N LEU A 223 -6.86 3.22 -10.69
CA LEU A 223 -8.13 3.74 -11.18
C LEU A 223 -8.27 5.25 -11.01
N THR A 224 -7.60 5.83 -10.01
CA THR A 224 -7.74 7.24 -9.66
C THR A 224 -7.16 8.15 -10.73
N ASN A 225 -7.89 9.23 -11.02
CA ASN A 225 -7.36 10.34 -11.79
C ASN A 225 -6.84 11.41 -10.82
N TYR A 226 -5.51 11.48 -10.66
CA TYR A 226 -4.85 12.47 -9.81
C TYR A 226 -4.75 13.81 -10.56
N ASP A 227 -5.88 14.52 -10.68
CA ASP A 227 -6.01 15.82 -11.32
C ASP A 227 -6.16 16.95 -10.29
N ASN A 228 -6.36 18.18 -10.78
CA ASN A 228 -6.53 19.36 -9.93
C ASN A 228 -7.69 19.20 -8.94
N ALA A 229 -8.78 18.56 -9.35
CA ALA A 229 -9.94 18.34 -8.49
C ALA A 229 -9.62 17.38 -7.34
N TYR A 230 -8.96 16.25 -7.65
CA TYR A 230 -8.52 15.28 -6.65
C TYR A 230 -7.51 15.88 -5.67
N LEU A 231 -6.55 16.62 -6.19
CA LEU A 231 -5.49 17.24 -5.39
C LEU A 231 -5.96 18.52 -4.65
N GLY A 232 -7.18 18.97 -4.88
CA GLY A 232 -7.72 20.18 -4.25
C GLY A 232 -7.05 21.46 -4.72
N ILE A 233 -6.54 21.48 -5.95
CA ILE A 233 -5.90 22.66 -6.55
C ILE A 233 -6.97 23.61 -7.13
N GLY A 234 -6.87 24.88 -6.82
CA GLY A 234 -7.79 25.91 -7.28
C GLY A 234 -8.93 26.22 -6.29
N PRO A 235 -9.87 27.11 -6.66
CA PRO A 235 -10.97 27.53 -5.80
C PRO A 235 -11.92 26.37 -5.50
N ALA A 236 -12.55 26.40 -4.32
CA ALA A 236 -13.62 25.45 -3.99
C ALA A 236 -14.71 25.52 -5.08
N PRO A 237 -15.35 24.37 -5.43
CA PRO A 237 -16.54 24.40 -6.26
C PRO A 237 -17.55 25.37 -5.63
N ARG A 238 -18.12 26.27 -6.43
CA ARG A 238 -19.27 27.05 -5.97
C ARG A 238 -20.41 26.05 -5.80
N ASP A 239 -20.97 26.00 -4.60
CA ASP A 239 -22.13 25.17 -4.32
C ASP A 239 -23.18 25.38 -5.42
N ALA A 240 -23.55 24.28 -6.10
CA ALA A 240 -24.60 24.23 -7.10
C ALA A 240 -25.95 23.99 -6.44
#